data_6c6cbd9d63598b4cb220f98389c31343
#
_entry.id   6c6cbd9d63598b4cb220f98389c31343
#
_cell.length_a   1.000
_cell.length_b   1.000
_cell.length_c   1.000
_cell.angle_alpha   90.00
_cell.angle_beta   90.00
_cell.angle_gamma   90.00
#
_symmetry.space_group_name_H-M   'P 1'
#
loop_
_entity.id
_entity.type
_entity.pdbx_description
1 polymer ?
#
loop_
_entity_poly.entity_id
_entity_poly.type
_entity_poly.pdbx_seq_one_letter_code
_entity_poly.pdbx_strand_id
1 'polypeptide(L)'
;VLDIFEDFLGSPILTSKIEENYEIVAQLLAEMCDGGIICNTEPNALRESVEVSSVLGKLFTQVGLPGTSPALGSSSNFASSLRPSPTTSLGPAIPWRKSNVRHTSNELYVDIIESLSVIFAPSGRPISARSHGSIAFTAKISGVPDLLLVLTAPGGTSSAKAAGITRTMQVPVFHPCVRLARWKEHPGELSFVPPDGRFMLAGYETDLMPTSLHTDQAPSKTDRIFLPATIDLRGGLGASACDFEAKLTLNNNFPGVVSTTKPAASRTSSGPISSLSFGGSSHGSSSAPTLEAVTVTIPFPADVRSVTELKPSRGEATFNAFDKVVEWKVPTKDGASINGTATLTGTVSGPFHPVDDLDEETQAAETGKLNSMAGYYNEEVVANQSAGHEPSPNGSVKRMQANKALMPRSISVSFNVKGWIPSGIKVDSLVVDVKKSKGLGDGVRPYKGVKYLTVSRQGVERRME
;
A
#
# COMPACT_ATOMS: atom_id res chain seq x y z
N VAL A 1 -8.77 -1.61 -13.16
CA VAL A 1 -10.07 -1.00 -13.44
C VAL A 1 -10.04 0.49 -13.14
N LEU A 2 -9.67 0.91 -11.93
CA LEU A 2 -9.60 2.34 -11.58
C LEU A 2 -8.66 3.11 -12.50
N ASP A 3 -7.48 2.58 -12.80
CA ASP A 3 -6.52 3.20 -13.74
C ASP A 3 -7.13 3.42 -15.13
N ILE A 4 -7.99 2.50 -15.60
CA ILE A 4 -8.71 2.65 -16.85
C ILE A 4 -9.74 3.80 -16.77
N PHE A 5 -10.48 3.85 -15.66
CA PHE A 5 -11.42 4.96 -15.48
C PHE A 5 -10.69 6.31 -15.42
N GLU A 6 -9.53 6.40 -14.76
CA GLU A 6 -8.71 7.62 -14.77
C GLU A 6 -8.25 8.01 -16.19
N ASP A 7 -7.89 7.02 -16.99
CA ASP A 7 -7.43 7.25 -18.37
C ASP A 7 -8.56 7.75 -19.29
N PHE A 8 -9.80 7.30 -19.09
CA PHE A 8 -10.96 7.69 -19.88
C PHE A 8 -11.70 8.92 -19.35
N LEU A 9 -11.80 9.07 -18.02
CA LEU A 9 -12.58 10.13 -17.37
C LEU A 9 -11.72 11.26 -16.79
N GLY A 10 -10.40 11.05 -16.73
CA GLY A 10 -9.43 11.98 -16.15
C GLY A 10 -9.31 11.85 -14.62
N SER A 11 -8.09 12.01 -14.12
CA SER A 11 -7.76 11.98 -12.68
C SER A 11 -8.10 13.33 -12.00
N PRO A 12 -8.53 13.35 -10.73
CA PRO A 12 -8.99 12.23 -9.93
C PRO A 12 -10.39 11.76 -10.34
N ILE A 13 -10.68 10.45 -10.07
CA ILE A 13 -12.03 9.91 -10.27
C ILE A 13 -12.93 10.42 -9.14
N LEU A 14 -13.95 11.17 -9.52
CA LEU A 14 -15.00 11.66 -8.62
C LEU A 14 -16.33 10.95 -8.97
N THR A 15 -17.19 10.79 -7.97
CA THR A 15 -18.52 10.21 -8.15
C THR A 15 -19.31 10.93 -9.25
N SER A 16 -19.27 12.26 -9.27
CA SER A 16 -19.92 13.07 -10.30
C SER A 16 -19.43 12.76 -11.73
N LYS A 17 -18.12 12.50 -11.91
CA LYS A 17 -17.59 12.11 -13.23
C LYS A 17 -18.10 10.75 -13.69
N ILE A 18 -18.27 9.81 -12.76
CA ILE A 18 -18.84 8.49 -13.05
C ILE A 18 -20.32 8.64 -13.44
N GLU A 19 -21.06 9.43 -12.68
CA GLU A 19 -22.48 9.71 -12.93
C GLU A 19 -22.70 10.43 -14.29
N GLU A 20 -21.90 11.44 -14.59
CA GLU A 20 -21.98 12.17 -15.85
C GLU A 20 -21.60 11.34 -17.08
N ASN A 21 -20.77 10.30 -16.88
CA ASN A 21 -20.25 9.45 -17.96
C ASN A 21 -20.64 7.97 -17.76
N TYR A 22 -21.80 7.70 -17.15
CA TYR A 22 -22.23 6.34 -16.81
C TYR A 22 -22.31 5.41 -18.02
N GLU A 23 -22.62 5.93 -19.21
CA GLU A 23 -22.66 5.16 -20.47
C GLU A 23 -21.28 4.65 -20.85
N ILE A 24 -20.25 5.50 -20.75
CA ILE A 24 -18.86 5.13 -21.01
C ILE A 24 -18.38 4.11 -19.95
N VAL A 25 -18.73 4.33 -18.70
CA VAL A 25 -18.39 3.40 -17.60
C VAL A 25 -19.05 2.03 -17.82
N ALA A 26 -20.31 2.00 -18.24
CA ALA A 26 -21.02 0.76 -18.54
C ALA A 26 -20.40 0.00 -19.73
N GLN A 27 -20.03 0.71 -20.81
CA GLN A 27 -19.34 0.13 -21.96
C GLN A 27 -17.96 -0.41 -21.56
N LEU A 28 -17.18 0.38 -20.79
CA LEU A 28 -15.88 -0.06 -20.27
C LEU A 28 -15.99 -1.33 -19.42
N LEU A 29 -16.96 -1.38 -18.54
CA LEU A 29 -17.19 -2.57 -17.70
C LEU A 29 -17.62 -3.77 -18.53
N ALA A 30 -18.46 -3.58 -19.55
CA ALA A 30 -18.88 -4.65 -20.45
C ALA A 30 -17.71 -5.22 -21.26
N GLU A 31 -16.79 -4.35 -21.74
CA GLU A 31 -15.60 -4.79 -22.48
C GLU A 31 -14.50 -5.34 -21.58
N MET A 32 -14.42 -4.89 -20.33
CA MET A 32 -13.41 -5.34 -19.38
C MET A 32 -13.77 -6.64 -18.68
N CYS A 33 -15.06 -6.92 -18.48
CA CYS A 33 -15.53 -8.06 -17.66
C CYS A 33 -16.38 -9.01 -18.50
N ASP A 34 -16.03 -10.30 -18.44
CA ASP A 34 -16.83 -11.39 -19.00
C ASP A 34 -17.21 -12.36 -17.87
N GLY A 35 -18.51 -12.58 -17.68
CA GLY A 35 -19.01 -13.47 -16.63
C GLY A 35 -18.55 -13.10 -15.21
N GLY A 36 -18.26 -11.83 -14.92
CA GLY A 36 -17.75 -11.33 -13.65
C GLY A 36 -16.22 -11.44 -13.49
N ILE A 37 -15.52 -11.93 -14.51
CA ILE A 37 -14.06 -12.03 -14.53
C ILE A 37 -13.49 -10.91 -15.39
N ILE A 38 -12.47 -10.22 -14.89
CA ILE A 38 -11.77 -9.19 -15.67
C ILE A 38 -10.90 -9.88 -16.73
N CYS A 39 -11.20 -9.66 -17.99
CA CYS A 39 -10.53 -10.28 -19.15
C CYS A 39 -9.72 -9.30 -20.00
N ASN A 40 -10.09 -8.03 -20.05
CA ASN A 40 -9.41 -7.02 -20.85
C ASN A 40 -9.27 -5.70 -20.07
N THR A 41 -8.02 -5.27 -19.86
CA THR A 41 -7.70 -3.99 -19.20
C THR A 41 -6.71 -3.16 -20.02
N GLU A 42 -6.59 -3.47 -21.29
CA GLU A 42 -5.68 -2.75 -22.20
C GLU A 42 -6.33 -1.44 -22.69
N PRO A 43 -5.82 -0.25 -22.29
CA PRO A 43 -6.45 1.03 -22.63
C PRO A 43 -6.59 1.26 -24.14
N ASN A 44 -5.61 0.82 -24.93
CA ASN A 44 -5.64 1.02 -26.38
C ASN A 44 -6.71 0.16 -27.07
N ALA A 45 -6.91 -1.07 -26.61
CA ALA A 45 -7.97 -1.95 -27.10
C ALA A 45 -9.36 -1.42 -26.70
N LEU A 46 -9.49 -0.95 -25.45
CA LEU A 46 -10.73 -0.39 -24.95
C LEU A 46 -11.13 0.91 -25.67
N ARG A 47 -10.16 1.77 -26.04
CA ARG A 47 -10.44 2.98 -26.83
C ARG A 47 -10.94 2.70 -28.25
N GLU A 48 -10.68 1.52 -28.78
CA GLU A 48 -11.21 1.09 -30.07
C GLU A 48 -12.64 0.53 -29.97
N SER A 49 -12.95 -0.11 -28.83
CA SER A 49 -14.26 -0.73 -28.59
C SER A 49 -15.28 0.25 -28.01
N VAL A 50 -14.83 1.14 -27.12
CA VAL A 50 -15.71 2.09 -26.42
C VAL A 50 -15.78 3.40 -27.23
N GLU A 51 -16.95 3.71 -27.73
CA GLU A 51 -17.23 5.01 -28.38
C GLU A 51 -17.22 6.10 -27.29
N VAL A 52 -16.06 6.69 -27.07
CA VAL A 52 -16.02 7.97 -26.38
C VAL A 52 -16.81 8.95 -27.23
N SER A 53 -18.00 9.32 -26.77
CA SER A 53 -18.82 10.37 -27.38
C SER A 53 -17.94 11.61 -27.48
N SER A 54 -17.30 11.78 -28.63
CA SER A 54 -16.20 12.71 -28.76
C SER A 54 -16.75 14.11 -28.49
N VAL A 55 -16.10 14.80 -27.56
CA VAL A 55 -16.26 16.25 -27.36
C VAL A 55 -16.17 16.98 -28.70
N LEU A 56 -15.49 16.40 -29.69
CA LEU A 56 -15.50 16.84 -31.08
C LEU A 56 -16.91 16.83 -31.71
N GLY A 57 -17.72 15.81 -31.47
CA GLY A 57 -19.10 15.77 -31.95
C GLY A 57 -19.96 16.87 -31.32
N LYS A 58 -19.78 17.13 -30.04
CA LYS A 58 -20.44 18.23 -29.32
C LYS A 58 -19.88 19.60 -29.73
N LEU A 59 -18.60 19.70 -30.07
CA LEU A 59 -17.99 20.94 -30.56
C LEU A 59 -18.49 21.30 -31.99
N PHE A 60 -18.64 20.31 -32.86
CA PHE A 60 -19.19 20.52 -34.21
C PHE A 60 -20.69 20.86 -34.22
N THR A 61 -21.45 20.42 -33.23
CA THR A 61 -22.86 20.80 -33.07
C THR A 61 -23.02 22.14 -32.36
N GLN A 62 -22.04 22.64 -31.63
CA GLN A 62 -22.10 23.90 -30.88
C GLN A 62 -21.42 25.08 -31.59
N VAL A 63 -20.58 24.85 -32.59
CA VAL A 63 -20.09 25.88 -33.52
C VAL A 63 -21.02 25.92 -34.72
N GLY A 64 -22.22 26.44 -34.49
CA GLY A 64 -23.06 26.92 -35.55
C GLY A 64 -22.35 28.06 -36.29
N LEU A 65 -21.73 27.77 -37.44
CA LEU A 65 -21.29 28.78 -38.36
C LEU A 65 -22.53 29.60 -38.80
N PRO A 66 -22.61 30.90 -38.51
CA PRO A 66 -23.69 31.73 -39.01
C PRO A 66 -23.43 31.99 -40.49
N GLY A 67 -24.23 31.41 -41.33
CA GLY A 67 -24.32 31.82 -42.73
C GLY A 67 -24.16 30.73 -43.78
N THR A 68 -25.10 29.78 -43.87
CA THR A 68 -25.51 29.23 -45.16
C THR A 68 -26.96 28.73 -45.05
N SER A 69 -27.82 29.33 -45.82
CA SER A 69 -29.25 29.01 -45.99
C SER A 69 -29.49 27.58 -46.47
N PRO A 70 -30.64 26.96 -46.12
CA PRO A 70 -30.94 25.60 -46.53
C PRO A 70 -31.37 25.59 -48.00
N ALA A 71 -30.50 25.13 -48.89
CA ALA A 71 -30.91 24.71 -50.21
C ALA A 71 -31.31 23.24 -50.18
N LEU A 72 -32.59 22.99 -50.43
CA LEU A 72 -33.13 21.67 -50.71
C LEU A 72 -32.35 21.04 -51.88
N GLY A 73 -31.81 19.85 -51.65
CA GLY A 73 -31.19 19.06 -52.70
C GLY A 73 -30.78 17.69 -52.17
N SER A 74 -31.68 16.72 -52.39
CA SER A 74 -31.46 15.30 -52.17
C SER A 74 -30.15 14.81 -52.77
N SER A 75 -29.25 14.33 -51.97
CA SER A 75 -28.37 13.22 -52.35
C SER A 75 -27.86 12.48 -51.12
N SER A 76 -28.43 11.32 -50.95
CA SER A 76 -28.21 10.31 -49.92
C SER A 76 -26.85 9.59 -50.04
N ASN A 77 -25.74 10.28 -50.24
CA ASN A 77 -24.44 9.62 -50.45
C ASN A 77 -23.34 10.04 -49.46
N PHE A 78 -23.62 10.90 -48.47
CA PHE A 78 -22.63 11.27 -47.47
C PHE A 78 -22.68 10.43 -46.18
N ALA A 79 -23.74 9.65 -45.97
CA ALA A 79 -23.86 8.78 -44.78
C ALA A 79 -23.18 7.42 -44.96
N SER A 80 -22.71 7.08 -46.17
CA SER A 80 -22.05 5.76 -46.40
C SER A 80 -20.53 5.81 -46.33
N SER A 81 -19.91 6.96 -46.16
CA SER A 81 -18.46 7.07 -46.02
C SER A 81 -17.97 7.04 -44.55
N LEU A 82 -18.90 7.01 -43.58
CA LEU A 82 -18.58 6.87 -42.16
C LEU A 82 -18.88 5.48 -41.59
N ARG A 83 -19.37 4.56 -42.40
CA ARG A 83 -19.29 3.14 -42.02
C ARG A 83 -17.85 2.72 -42.29
N PRO A 84 -17.11 2.24 -41.26
CA PRO A 84 -15.88 1.51 -41.55
C PRO A 84 -16.30 0.37 -42.48
N SER A 85 -15.82 0.40 -43.71
CA SER A 85 -15.91 -0.74 -44.61
C SER A 85 -15.44 -1.95 -43.86
N PRO A 86 -16.10 -3.12 -43.94
CA PRO A 86 -15.56 -4.38 -43.50
C PRO A 86 -14.50 -4.83 -44.53
N THR A 87 -13.56 -3.95 -44.85
CA THR A 87 -12.30 -4.36 -45.39
C THR A 87 -11.63 -5.04 -44.19
N THR A 88 -11.44 -6.33 -44.34
CA THR A 88 -10.49 -7.14 -43.58
C THR A 88 -9.22 -6.31 -43.36
N SER A 89 -9.28 -5.34 -42.43
CA SER A 89 -8.10 -4.78 -41.86
C SER A 89 -7.53 -5.92 -41.01
N LEU A 90 -6.59 -6.61 -41.59
CA LEU A 90 -5.60 -7.31 -40.81
C LEU A 90 -5.21 -6.31 -39.73
N GLY A 91 -5.80 -6.43 -38.55
CA GLY A 91 -5.53 -5.56 -37.40
C GLY A 91 -4.01 -5.49 -37.22
N PRO A 92 -3.48 -4.50 -36.57
CA PRO A 92 -2.03 -4.39 -36.39
C PRO A 92 -1.53 -5.74 -35.92
N ALA A 93 -0.44 -6.22 -36.51
CA ALA A 93 0.16 -7.53 -36.20
C ALA A 93 0.42 -7.71 -34.68
N ILE A 94 0.30 -6.65 -33.91
CA ILE A 94 0.40 -6.56 -32.47
C ILE A 94 -0.83 -5.82 -31.96
N PRO A 95 -1.80 -6.53 -31.34
CA PRO A 95 -3.10 -5.94 -30.94
C PRO A 95 -2.98 -4.76 -29.98
N TRP A 96 -2.03 -4.79 -29.05
CA TRP A 96 -1.86 -3.77 -28.00
C TRP A 96 -0.97 -2.59 -28.42
N ARG A 97 -0.42 -2.56 -29.65
CA ARG A 97 0.43 -1.44 -30.10
C ARG A 97 0.26 -1.12 -31.55
N LYS A 98 -0.09 0.13 -31.84
CA LYS A 98 -0.20 0.65 -33.19
C LYS A 98 1.20 0.89 -33.80
N SER A 99 1.35 0.67 -35.11
CA SER A 99 2.64 0.83 -35.80
C SER A 99 3.06 2.30 -35.97
N ASN A 100 2.11 3.23 -35.89
CA ASN A 100 2.29 4.66 -36.15
C ASN A 100 2.45 5.50 -34.87
N VAL A 101 2.69 4.88 -33.72
CA VAL A 101 2.95 5.59 -32.46
C VAL A 101 4.15 6.52 -32.60
N ARG A 102 3.96 7.79 -32.21
CA ARG A 102 5.03 8.81 -32.25
C ARG A 102 5.02 9.62 -30.97
N HIS A 103 6.21 9.80 -30.38
CA HIS A 103 6.46 10.64 -29.22
C HIS A 103 7.56 11.66 -29.54
N THR A 104 7.45 12.83 -28.96
CA THR A 104 8.46 13.90 -29.07
C THR A 104 9.70 13.58 -28.25
N SER A 105 9.52 12.91 -27.10
CA SER A 105 10.58 12.38 -26.23
C SER A 105 10.39 10.88 -26.05
N ASN A 106 11.49 10.11 -26.09
CA ASN A 106 11.42 8.68 -25.86
C ASN A 106 11.83 8.38 -24.41
N GLU A 107 10.87 7.84 -23.64
CA GLU A 107 10.99 7.61 -22.18
C GLU A 107 10.45 6.24 -21.81
N LEU A 108 11.16 5.54 -20.96
CA LEU A 108 10.78 4.25 -20.40
C LEU A 108 10.89 4.28 -18.88
N TYR A 109 9.83 3.92 -18.18
CA TYR A 109 9.82 3.86 -16.72
C TYR A 109 9.35 2.49 -16.24
N VAL A 110 10.00 2.02 -15.18
CA VAL A 110 9.67 0.78 -14.48
C VAL A 110 9.39 1.14 -13.01
N ASP A 111 8.16 0.96 -12.58
CA ASP A 111 7.76 1.15 -11.19
C ASP A 111 7.49 -0.22 -10.57
N ILE A 112 8.30 -0.65 -9.61
CA ILE A 112 8.05 -1.87 -8.84
C ILE A 112 7.41 -1.46 -7.52
N ILE A 113 6.16 -1.89 -7.34
CA ILE A 113 5.34 -1.53 -6.18
C ILE A 113 5.01 -2.81 -5.43
N GLU A 114 5.33 -2.86 -4.15
CA GLU A 114 5.01 -4.00 -3.29
C GLU A 114 4.10 -3.60 -2.14
N SER A 115 3.01 -4.36 -1.99
CA SER A 115 2.10 -4.24 -0.85
C SER A 115 2.47 -5.28 0.20
N LEU A 116 2.97 -4.81 1.34
CA LEU A 116 3.43 -5.63 2.46
C LEU A 116 2.30 -5.92 3.43
N SER A 117 2.16 -7.19 3.83
CA SER A 117 1.26 -7.65 4.90
C SER A 117 2.01 -8.62 5.81
N VAL A 118 2.10 -8.29 7.10
CA VAL A 118 2.76 -9.13 8.10
C VAL A 118 1.89 -9.22 9.35
N ILE A 119 1.72 -10.44 9.86
CA ILE A 119 0.95 -10.72 11.07
C ILE A 119 1.84 -11.43 12.07
N PHE A 120 1.93 -10.88 13.27
CA PHE A 120 2.64 -11.48 14.39
C PHE A 120 1.69 -12.07 15.44
N ALA A 121 2.07 -13.21 15.99
CA ALA A 121 1.45 -13.77 17.18
C ALA A 121 1.75 -12.90 18.42
N PRO A 122 1.02 -13.08 19.54
CA PRO A 122 1.32 -12.44 20.82
C PRO A 122 2.77 -12.70 21.28
N SER A 123 3.29 -13.90 21.02
CA SER A 123 4.69 -14.28 21.30
C SER A 123 5.75 -13.50 20.50
N GLY A 124 5.34 -12.71 19.50
CA GLY A 124 6.25 -12.02 18.57
C GLY A 124 6.74 -12.88 17.42
N ARG A 125 6.26 -14.13 17.30
CA ARG A 125 6.57 -14.98 16.15
C ARG A 125 5.73 -14.57 14.94
N PRO A 126 6.29 -14.46 13.73
CA PRO A 126 5.49 -14.19 12.54
C PRO A 126 4.56 -15.38 12.24
N ILE A 127 3.28 -15.08 12.01
CA ILE A 127 2.26 -16.03 11.56
C ILE A 127 2.19 -16.04 10.04
N SER A 128 2.26 -14.86 9.45
CA SER A 128 2.21 -14.65 8.01
C SER A 128 3.06 -13.44 7.66
N ALA A 129 3.81 -13.53 6.58
CA ALA A 129 4.57 -12.41 6.03
C ALA A 129 4.61 -12.55 4.51
N ARG A 130 3.85 -11.71 3.82
CA ARG A 130 3.70 -11.74 2.36
C ARG A 130 3.85 -10.35 1.77
N SER A 131 4.36 -10.30 0.57
CA SER A 131 4.37 -9.12 -0.26
C SER A 131 3.72 -9.42 -1.61
N HIS A 132 2.75 -8.60 -2.01
CA HIS A 132 2.14 -8.65 -3.34
C HIS A 132 2.79 -7.57 -4.19
N GLY A 133 3.57 -8.02 -5.17
CA GLY A 133 4.32 -7.15 -6.06
C GLY A 133 3.61 -6.91 -7.38
N SER A 134 3.78 -5.73 -7.91
CA SER A 134 3.36 -5.35 -9.24
C SER A 134 4.45 -4.55 -9.95
N ILE A 135 4.67 -4.84 -11.22
CA ILE A 135 5.61 -4.13 -12.10
C ILE A 135 4.78 -3.32 -13.08
N ALA A 136 4.65 -2.03 -12.82
CA ALA A 136 4.03 -1.09 -13.75
C ALA A 136 5.11 -0.58 -14.72
N PHE A 137 4.82 -0.64 -16.00
CA PHE A 137 5.71 -0.16 -17.04
C PHE A 137 5.08 1.01 -17.77
N THR A 138 5.86 2.05 -18.04
CA THR A 138 5.43 3.17 -18.86
C THR A 138 6.32 3.27 -20.08
N ALA A 139 5.71 3.13 -21.27
CA ALA A 139 6.39 3.22 -22.54
C ALA A 139 5.90 4.44 -23.31
N LYS A 140 6.66 5.51 -23.33
CA LYS A 140 6.51 6.66 -24.20
C LYS A 140 7.65 6.61 -25.20
N ILE A 141 7.49 5.80 -26.25
CA ILE A 141 8.54 5.57 -27.27
C ILE A 141 7.92 5.40 -28.63
N SER A 142 8.50 5.99 -29.64
CA SER A 142 7.99 5.94 -31.02
C SER A 142 8.15 4.55 -31.65
N GLY A 143 7.29 4.21 -32.59
CA GLY A 143 7.33 2.94 -33.32
C GLY A 143 6.92 1.74 -32.49
N VAL A 144 7.45 0.57 -32.87
CA VAL A 144 7.21 -0.72 -32.23
C VAL A 144 8.54 -1.23 -31.65
N PRO A 145 8.88 -0.85 -30.39
CA PRO A 145 10.11 -1.27 -29.75
C PRO A 145 10.02 -2.71 -29.27
N ASP A 146 11.10 -3.46 -29.41
CA ASP A 146 11.29 -4.76 -28.78
C ASP A 146 12.18 -4.59 -27.55
N LEU A 147 11.65 -4.91 -26.36
CA LEU A 147 12.31 -4.65 -25.09
C LEU A 147 12.70 -5.94 -24.38
N LEU A 148 13.81 -5.87 -23.66
CA LEU A 148 14.26 -6.89 -22.72
C LEU A 148 14.51 -6.24 -21.36
N LEU A 149 13.68 -6.55 -20.38
CA LEU A 149 13.82 -6.17 -18.98
C LEU A 149 14.40 -7.35 -18.21
N VAL A 150 15.53 -7.13 -17.56
CA VAL A 150 16.20 -8.15 -16.73
C VAL A 150 16.03 -7.80 -15.27
N LEU A 151 15.50 -8.75 -14.50
CA LEU A 151 15.28 -8.66 -13.06
C LEU A 151 16.29 -9.53 -12.31
N THR A 152 16.66 -9.12 -11.12
CA THR A 152 17.49 -9.89 -10.18
C THR A 152 16.83 -9.91 -8.81
N ALA A 153 17.08 -10.98 -8.03
CA ALA A 153 16.62 -11.15 -6.67
C ALA A 153 17.79 -11.47 -5.74
N PRO A 154 17.66 -11.20 -4.42
CA PRO A 154 18.67 -11.58 -3.44
C PRO A 154 18.96 -13.08 -3.42
N GLY A 155 20.19 -13.46 -3.05
CA GLY A 155 20.59 -14.86 -2.89
C GLY A 155 20.94 -15.60 -4.19
N GLY A 156 20.90 -14.94 -5.35
CA GLY A 156 21.41 -15.47 -6.62
C GLY A 156 22.88 -15.13 -6.83
N THR A 157 23.78 -16.12 -6.79
CA THR A 157 25.13 -15.98 -7.38
C THR A 157 25.00 -15.88 -8.90
N SER A 158 26.06 -15.47 -9.62
CA SER A 158 26.00 -15.24 -11.07
C SER A 158 25.42 -16.42 -11.87
N SER A 159 25.63 -17.65 -11.42
CA SER A 159 25.06 -18.87 -12.00
C SER A 159 23.69 -19.27 -11.45
N ALA A 160 23.24 -18.64 -10.36
CA ALA A 160 21.98 -18.96 -9.68
C ALA A 160 20.95 -17.80 -9.71
N LYS A 161 21.15 -16.80 -10.57
CA LYS A 161 20.23 -15.65 -10.70
C LYS A 161 18.79 -16.10 -10.98
N ALA A 162 18.62 -17.05 -11.88
CA ALA A 162 17.32 -17.62 -12.23
C ALA A 162 16.62 -18.28 -11.03
N ALA A 163 17.34 -19.07 -10.24
CA ALA A 163 16.80 -19.72 -9.05
C ALA A 163 16.36 -18.70 -7.97
N GLY A 164 17.11 -17.60 -7.83
CA GLY A 164 16.73 -16.50 -6.94
C GLY A 164 15.41 -15.87 -7.32
N ILE A 165 15.24 -15.54 -8.60
CA ILE A 165 13.99 -14.96 -9.12
C ILE A 165 12.81 -15.91 -8.95
N THR A 166 12.96 -17.18 -9.35
CA THR A 166 11.88 -18.19 -9.27
C THR A 166 11.41 -18.40 -7.82
N ARG A 167 12.34 -18.33 -6.86
CA ARG A 167 12.00 -18.46 -5.44
C ARG A 167 11.29 -17.20 -4.91
N THR A 168 11.68 -16.03 -5.38
CA THR A 168 11.16 -14.76 -4.89
C THR A 168 9.85 -14.35 -5.57
N MET A 169 9.76 -14.49 -6.89
CA MET A 169 8.54 -14.21 -7.65
C MET A 169 7.68 -15.47 -7.73
N GLN A 170 6.80 -15.64 -6.74
CA GLN A 170 5.84 -16.74 -6.73
C GLN A 170 4.59 -16.36 -7.51
N VAL A 171 3.93 -17.36 -8.11
CA VAL A 171 2.70 -17.19 -8.90
C VAL A 171 2.75 -15.97 -9.84
N PRO A 172 3.78 -15.84 -10.69
CA PRO A 172 3.90 -14.68 -11.56
C PRO A 172 2.80 -14.67 -12.63
N VAL A 173 2.15 -13.53 -12.77
CA VAL A 173 1.15 -13.23 -13.80
C VAL A 173 1.71 -12.15 -14.71
N PHE A 174 1.63 -12.33 -16.03
CA PHE A 174 2.21 -11.41 -16.99
C PHE A 174 1.16 -10.84 -17.93
N HIS A 175 1.39 -9.60 -18.35
CA HIS A 175 0.64 -9.00 -19.45
C HIS A 175 0.82 -9.84 -20.73
N PRO A 176 -0.21 -9.97 -21.59
CA PRO A 176 -0.13 -10.76 -22.84
C PRO A 176 1.02 -10.36 -23.77
N CYS A 177 1.56 -9.14 -23.65
CA CYS A 177 2.71 -8.70 -24.43
C CYS A 177 4.02 -9.47 -24.11
N VAL A 178 4.09 -10.13 -22.95
CA VAL A 178 5.30 -10.83 -22.50
C VAL A 178 5.44 -12.18 -23.21
N ARG A 179 6.63 -12.44 -23.75
CA ARG A 179 6.99 -13.72 -24.38
C ARG A 179 7.30 -14.76 -23.31
N LEU A 180 6.30 -15.58 -22.95
CA LEU A 180 6.41 -16.57 -21.87
C LEU A 180 7.50 -17.64 -22.15
N ALA A 181 7.80 -17.96 -23.39
CA ALA A 181 8.87 -18.90 -23.72
C ALA A 181 10.21 -18.40 -23.18
N ARG A 182 10.51 -17.11 -23.38
CA ARG A 182 11.75 -16.49 -22.88
C ARG A 182 11.83 -16.54 -21.34
N TRP A 183 10.72 -16.23 -20.66
CA TRP A 183 10.64 -16.32 -19.20
C TRP A 183 10.88 -17.75 -18.67
N LYS A 184 10.32 -18.77 -19.35
CA LYS A 184 10.49 -20.18 -18.95
C LYS A 184 11.94 -20.65 -19.12
N GLU A 185 12.60 -20.22 -20.18
CA GLU A 185 14.01 -20.58 -20.45
C GLU A 185 14.98 -19.78 -19.55
N HIS A 186 14.68 -18.51 -19.33
CA HIS A 186 15.51 -17.56 -18.59
C HIS A 186 14.69 -16.79 -17.57
N PRO A 187 14.37 -17.39 -16.40
CA PRO A 187 13.64 -16.69 -15.35
C PRO A 187 14.34 -15.39 -14.92
N GLY A 188 13.57 -14.31 -14.90
CA GLY A 188 14.09 -12.95 -14.68
C GLY A 188 14.23 -12.12 -15.95
N GLU A 189 14.12 -12.71 -17.14
CA GLU A 189 14.17 -12.00 -18.43
C GLU A 189 12.75 -11.83 -19.00
N LEU A 190 12.24 -10.62 -19.01
CA LEU A 190 10.97 -10.25 -19.61
C LEU A 190 11.22 -9.63 -20.99
N SER A 191 10.90 -10.38 -22.04
CA SER A 191 10.97 -9.90 -23.42
C SER A 191 9.58 -9.58 -23.94
N PHE A 192 9.36 -8.35 -24.41
CA PHE A 192 8.03 -7.88 -24.81
C PHE A 192 8.07 -6.69 -25.78
N VAL A 193 6.97 -6.52 -26.49
CA VAL A 193 6.66 -5.28 -27.18
C VAL A 193 5.62 -4.54 -26.33
N PRO A 194 5.93 -3.38 -25.75
CA PRO A 194 5.04 -2.74 -24.80
C PRO A 194 3.82 -2.12 -25.49
N PRO A 195 2.64 -2.10 -24.84
CA PRO A 195 1.60 -1.13 -25.10
C PRO A 195 2.14 0.30 -25.08
N ASP A 196 1.41 1.23 -25.65
CA ASP A 196 1.73 2.65 -25.52
C ASP A 196 1.15 3.22 -24.23
N GLY A 197 1.95 3.99 -23.50
CA GLY A 197 1.57 4.55 -22.21
C GLY A 197 1.91 3.66 -21.02
N ARG A 198 1.10 3.73 -19.96
CA ARG A 198 1.32 2.99 -18.69
C ARG A 198 0.45 1.73 -18.65
N PHE A 199 1.05 0.60 -18.30
CA PHE A 199 0.35 -0.67 -18.14
C PHE A 199 1.02 -1.54 -17.08
N MET A 200 0.31 -2.57 -16.61
CA MET A 200 0.85 -3.55 -15.67
C MET A 200 1.54 -4.67 -16.44
N LEU A 201 2.87 -4.70 -16.35
CA LEU A 201 3.71 -5.70 -17.05
C LEU A 201 3.66 -7.07 -16.38
N ALA A 202 3.71 -7.08 -15.05
CA ALA A 202 3.67 -8.30 -14.26
C ALA A 202 3.11 -8.07 -12.86
N GLY A 203 2.48 -9.10 -12.30
CA GLY A 203 2.13 -9.24 -10.89
C GLY A 203 2.78 -10.49 -10.31
N TYR A 204 3.07 -10.49 -9.01
CA TYR A 204 3.68 -11.64 -8.32
C TYR A 204 3.41 -11.60 -6.82
N GLU A 205 3.61 -12.75 -6.18
CA GLU A 205 3.65 -12.83 -4.72
C GLU A 205 5.08 -13.17 -4.26
N THR A 206 5.42 -12.73 -3.06
CA THR A 206 6.67 -13.09 -2.38
C THR A 206 6.36 -13.55 -0.97
N ASP A 207 6.78 -14.74 -0.63
CA ASP A 207 6.78 -15.22 0.74
C ASP A 207 8.03 -14.70 1.47
N LEU A 208 7.81 -13.94 2.53
CA LEU A 208 8.87 -13.35 3.34
C LEU A 208 9.09 -14.13 4.65
N MET A 209 8.41 -15.27 4.81
CA MET A 209 8.58 -16.10 6.01
C MET A 209 10.00 -16.66 6.07
N PRO A 210 10.64 -16.64 7.26
CA PRO A 210 11.96 -17.19 7.44
C PRO A 210 11.98 -18.70 7.15
N THR A 211 12.90 -19.15 6.31
CA THR A 211 13.02 -20.56 5.91
C THR A 211 13.35 -21.47 7.09
N SER A 212 13.97 -20.93 8.14
CA SER A 212 14.33 -21.66 9.38
C SER A 212 13.13 -22.09 10.23
N LEU A 213 11.93 -21.53 10.00
CA LEU A 213 10.71 -21.99 10.70
C LEU A 213 10.26 -23.39 10.26
N HIS A 214 10.79 -23.90 9.17
CA HIS A 214 10.53 -25.25 8.65
C HIS A 214 11.61 -26.28 9.07
N THR A 215 12.66 -25.84 9.73
CA THR A 215 13.74 -26.69 10.25
C THR A 215 13.92 -26.42 11.73
N ASP A 216 14.10 -27.47 12.54
CA ASP A 216 14.33 -27.40 14.01
C ASP A 216 15.64 -26.69 14.41
N GLN A 217 16.27 -25.95 13.51
CA GLN A 217 17.46 -25.17 13.78
C GLN A 217 17.10 -23.80 14.36
N ALA A 218 17.86 -23.39 15.37
CA ALA A 218 17.71 -22.07 15.97
C ALA A 218 17.81 -20.97 14.90
N PRO A 219 16.88 -19.97 14.88
CA PRO A 219 16.85 -18.93 13.85
C PRO A 219 18.15 -18.15 13.87
N SER A 220 18.82 -18.11 12.72
CA SER A 220 20.02 -17.29 12.56
C SER A 220 19.64 -15.79 12.53
N LYS A 221 20.60 -14.91 12.84
CA LYS A 221 20.35 -13.45 12.77
C LYS A 221 19.94 -12.95 11.38
N THR A 222 20.23 -13.73 10.34
CA THR A 222 19.89 -13.45 8.94
C THR A 222 18.45 -13.83 8.58
N ASP A 223 17.78 -14.63 9.40
CA ASP A 223 16.41 -15.11 9.13
C ASP A 223 15.32 -14.18 9.66
N ARG A 224 15.67 -13.00 10.15
CA ARG A 224 14.68 -12.04 10.62
C ARG A 224 14.14 -11.21 9.48
N ILE A 225 12.82 -11.15 9.40
CA ILE A 225 12.12 -10.25 8.47
C ILE A 225 12.53 -8.81 8.82
N PHE A 226 13.08 -8.09 7.84
CA PHE A 226 13.32 -6.66 8.02
C PHE A 226 12.03 -5.88 7.87
N LEU A 227 11.69 -5.09 8.89
CA LEU A 227 10.54 -4.19 8.90
C LEU A 227 11.00 -2.78 9.26
N PRO A 228 10.64 -1.78 8.44
CA PRO A 228 10.95 -0.37 8.72
C PRO A 228 10.23 0.18 9.95
N ALA A 229 9.07 -0.39 10.27
CA ALA A 229 8.29 -0.04 11.45
C ALA A 229 7.72 -1.31 12.09
N THR A 230 7.86 -1.44 13.40
CA THR A 230 7.26 -2.50 14.21
C THR A 230 6.54 -1.90 15.41
N ILE A 231 5.49 -2.58 15.85
CA ILE A 231 4.63 -2.09 16.92
C ILE A 231 4.42 -3.16 17.98
N ASP A 232 4.46 -2.75 19.23
CA ASP A 232 4.13 -3.56 20.41
C ASP A 232 3.04 -2.85 21.22
N LEU A 233 2.17 -3.63 21.84
CA LEU A 233 1.08 -3.12 22.66
C LEU A 233 1.11 -3.82 24.01
N ARG A 234 0.86 -3.06 25.08
CA ARG A 234 0.61 -3.55 26.44
C ARG A 234 -0.70 -2.96 26.91
N GLY A 235 -1.63 -3.79 27.27
CA GLY A 235 -2.93 -3.38 27.79
C GLY A 235 -3.13 -3.86 29.23
N GLY A 236 -4.14 -3.31 29.91
CA GLY A 236 -4.47 -3.65 31.28
C GLY A 236 -3.47 -3.12 32.31
N LEU A 237 -2.89 -1.96 32.04
CA LEU A 237 -1.96 -1.28 32.92
C LEU A 237 -2.69 -0.43 33.95
N GLY A 238 -1.97 0.02 34.98
CA GLY A 238 -2.53 0.82 36.06
C GLY A 238 -3.32 0.01 37.10
N ALA A 239 -3.72 0.66 38.19
CA ALA A 239 -4.43 0.02 39.30
C ALA A 239 -5.83 -0.50 38.89
N SER A 240 -6.47 0.16 37.92
CA SER A 240 -7.80 -0.19 37.39
C SER A 240 -7.74 -1.11 36.17
N ALA A 241 -6.56 -1.43 35.64
CA ALA A 241 -6.34 -2.18 34.41
C ALA A 241 -7.03 -1.52 33.16
N CYS A 242 -7.17 -0.19 33.18
CA CYS A 242 -7.78 0.60 32.12
C CYS A 242 -6.76 1.19 31.13
N ASP A 243 -5.48 1.18 31.48
CA ASP A 243 -4.45 1.87 30.72
C ASP A 243 -3.80 0.94 29.70
N PHE A 244 -3.35 1.53 28.60
CA PHE A 244 -2.56 0.84 27.59
C PHE A 244 -1.33 1.67 27.20
N GLU A 245 -0.30 0.99 26.73
CA GLU A 245 0.90 1.57 26.14
C GLU A 245 1.19 0.91 24.79
N ALA A 246 1.23 1.69 23.73
CA ALA A 246 1.69 1.27 22.41
C ALA A 246 3.12 1.78 22.19
N LYS A 247 4.04 0.90 21.79
CA LYS A 247 5.44 1.21 21.52
C LYS A 247 5.77 0.96 20.06
N LEU A 248 5.95 2.03 19.29
CA LEU A 248 6.41 2.01 17.92
C LEU A 248 7.92 2.03 17.87
N THR A 249 8.53 1.13 17.08
CA THR A 249 9.96 1.13 16.81
C THR A 249 10.20 1.32 15.32
N LEU A 250 10.96 2.35 14.98
CA LEU A 250 11.31 2.69 13.59
C LEU A 250 12.76 2.29 13.32
N ASN A 251 12.99 1.64 12.16
CA ASN A 251 14.29 1.17 11.72
C ASN A 251 14.55 1.63 10.27
N ASN A 252 15.53 2.51 10.12
CA ASN A 252 15.92 3.09 8.84
C ASN A 252 17.16 2.43 8.22
N ASN A 253 17.64 1.33 8.80
CA ASN A 253 18.79 0.58 8.31
C ASN A 253 18.36 -0.43 7.24
N PHE A 254 17.97 0.06 6.07
CA PHE A 254 17.48 -0.79 4.99
C PHE A 254 18.55 -1.75 4.48
N PRO A 255 18.25 -3.04 4.31
CA PRO A 255 19.20 -4.02 3.80
C PRO A 255 19.58 -3.72 2.34
N GLY A 256 20.87 -3.89 2.03
CA GLY A 256 21.40 -3.69 0.68
C GLY A 256 21.65 -2.23 0.30
N VAL A 257 21.52 -1.31 1.23
CA VAL A 257 21.92 0.10 1.07
C VAL A 257 23.28 0.31 1.71
N VAL A 258 24.30 0.63 0.91
CA VAL A 258 25.62 1.00 1.41
C VAL A 258 25.51 2.42 1.96
N SER A 259 25.57 2.57 3.28
CA SER A 259 25.67 3.89 3.91
C SER A 259 27.01 4.53 3.54
N THR A 260 26.96 5.54 2.69
CA THR A 260 28.13 6.34 2.29
C THR A 260 28.52 7.36 3.36
N THR A 261 28.58 6.95 4.63
CA THR A 261 29.23 7.74 5.68
C THR A 261 30.62 7.16 5.94
N LYS A 262 31.59 7.41 5.03
CA LYS A 262 32.99 7.39 5.38
C LYS A 262 33.53 8.82 5.34
N PRO A 263 34.21 9.24 6.39
CA PRO A 263 34.95 10.52 6.36
C PRO A 263 36.07 10.40 5.33
N ALA A 264 36.27 11.45 4.55
CA ALA A 264 37.31 11.55 3.56
C ALA A 264 38.69 11.34 4.20
N ALA A 265 39.28 10.17 4.00
CA ALA A 265 40.68 9.96 4.17
C ALA A 265 41.27 9.67 2.79
N SER A 266 42.04 10.64 2.34
CA SER A 266 42.86 10.60 1.12
C SER A 266 43.68 9.32 1.03
N ARG A 267 43.57 8.58 -0.08
CA ARG A 267 44.69 7.79 -0.63
C ARG A 267 44.53 7.61 -2.14
N THR A 268 45.43 8.26 -2.83
CA THR A 268 45.87 8.01 -4.20
C THR A 268 46.29 6.55 -4.38
N SER A 269 45.71 5.83 -5.33
CA SER A 269 46.44 4.82 -6.14
C SER A 269 45.67 4.52 -7.42
N SER A 270 46.33 4.73 -8.49
CA SER A 270 46.05 4.41 -9.89
C SER A 270 45.88 2.92 -10.11
N GLY A 271 44.85 2.52 -10.87
CA GLY A 271 44.71 1.20 -11.46
C GLY A 271 43.44 1.15 -12.34
N PRO A 272 43.57 0.78 -13.64
CA PRO A 272 42.42 0.76 -14.53
C PRO A 272 41.69 -0.59 -14.43
N ILE A 273 40.43 -0.58 -13.98
CA ILE A 273 39.56 -1.71 -14.19
C ILE A 273 38.23 -1.17 -14.73
N SER A 274 38.03 -1.43 -16.00
CA SER A 274 36.80 -1.26 -16.72
C SER A 274 35.77 -2.29 -16.23
N SER A 275 34.84 -1.86 -15.38
CA SER A 275 33.57 -2.50 -15.21
C SER A 275 32.51 -1.54 -15.74
N LEU A 276 31.88 -1.89 -16.85
CA LEU A 276 30.71 -1.20 -17.39
C LEU A 276 29.53 -1.37 -16.44
N SER A 277 29.59 -0.64 -15.36
CA SER A 277 28.47 -0.32 -14.50
C SER A 277 27.50 0.53 -15.30
N PHE A 278 26.22 0.26 -15.18
CA PHE A 278 25.09 1.00 -15.75
C PHE A 278 25.16 2.47 -15.33
N GLY A 279 26.01 3.23 -15.98
CA GLY A 279 26.31 4.64 -15.74
C GLY A 279 25.88 5.48 -16.93
N GLY A 280 24.58 5.62 -17.14
CA GLY A 280 24.02 6.77 -17.82
C GLY A 280 24.01 7.90 -16.82
N SER A 281 24.53 9.07 -17.22
CA SER A 281 24.59 10.33 -16.47
C SER A 281 23.36 10.56 -15.59
N SER A 282 23.52 10.31 -14.31
CA SER A 282 22.50 10.40 -13.30
C SER A 282 22.42 11.85 -12.80
N HIS A 283 21.40 12.56 -13.23
CA HIS A 283 20.70 13.47 -12.37
C HIS A 283 19.50 12.74 -11.71
N GLY A 284 19.77 11.64 -11.09
CA GLY A 284 18.87 10.91 -10.22
C GLY A 284 19.69 10.48 -9.03
N SER A 285 19.76 11.34 -8.01
CA SER A 285 20.24 11.02 -6.67
C SER A 285 19.71 9.64 -6.29
N SER A 286 20.59 8.67 -6.10
CA SER A 286 20.33 7.46 -5.33
C SER A 286 20.09 7.91 -3.88
N SER A 287 18.95 8.56 -3.64
CA SER A 287 18.56 8.96 -2.30
C SER A 287 18.33 7.68 -1.49
N ALA A 288 18.88 7.64 -0.29
CA ALA A 288 18.63 6.59 0.69
C ALA A 288 17.12 6.33 0.78
N PRO A 289 16.67 5.08 1.01
CA PRO A 289 15.27 4.79 1.17
C PRO A 289 14.62 5.69 2.22
N THR A 290 13.43 6.20 1.92
CA THR A 290 12.70 7.11 2.80
C THR A 290 11.42 6.47 3.28
N LEU A 291 11.25 6.44 4.62
CA LEU A 291 10.04 6.00 5.28
C LEU A 291 9.06 7.19 5.37
N GLU A 292 7.83 6.98 4.93
CA GLU A 292 6.79 8.02 4.89
C GLU A 292 5.46 7.48 5.43
N ALA A 293 4.58 8.40 5.83
CA ALA A 293 3.18 8.12 6.17
C ALA A 293 3.01 6.99 7.22
N VAL A 294 3.75 7.06 8.33
CA VAL A 294 3.61 6.09 9.42
C VAL A 294 2.35 6.40 10.21
N THR A 295 1.42 5.44 10.21
CA THR A 295 0.16 5.52 10.95
C THR A 295 -0.04 4.24 11.74
N VAL A 296 -0.28 4.36 13.03
CA VAL A 296 -0.66 3.26 13.92
C VAL A 296 -2.17 3.26 14.10
N THR A 297 -2.78 2.09 13.99
CA THR A 297 -4.21 1.87 14.12
C THR A 297 -4.47 0.88 15.26
N ILE A 298 -5.25 1.28 16.25
CA ILE A 298 -5.58 0.47 17.42
C ILE A 298 -7.11 0.31 17.48
N PRO A 299 -7.65 -0.83 17.04
CA PRO A 299 -9.08 -1.11 17.15
C PRO A 299 -9.45 -1.54 18.57
N PHE A 300 -10.52 -0.99 19.09
CA PHE A 300 -11.07 -1.32 20.41
C PHE A 300 -12.38 -2.11 20.27
N PRO A 301 -12.75 -2.91 21.28
CA PRO A 301 -14.06 -3.55 21.36
C PRO A 301 -15.22 -2.55 21.29
N ALA A 302 -16.38 -3.01 20.79
CA ALA A 302 -17.58 -2.17 20.63
C ALA A 302 -18.06 -1.56 21.96
N ASP A 303 -17.81 -2.24 23.08
CA ASP A 303 -18.19 -1.81 24.43
C ASP A 303 -17.38 -0.62 24.95
N VAL A 304 -16.29 -0.23 24.26
CA VAL A 304 -15.52 0.94 24.62
C VAL A 304 -16.29 2.20 24.30
N ARG A 305 -16.54 3.02 25.33
CA ARG A 305 -17.24 4.29 25.20
C ARG A 305 -16.30 5.40 24.70
N SER A 306 -15.17 5.55 25.35
CA SER A 306 -14.17 6.57 25.02
C SER A 306 -12.77 6.12 25.36
N VAL A 307 -11.80 6.74 24.70
CA VAL A 307 -10.38 6.64 25.05
C VAL A 307 -9.91 8.03 25.38
N THR A 308 -9.42 8.21 26.57
CA THR A 308 -8.97 9.49 27.13
C THR A 308 -7.49 9.47 27.40
N GLU A 309 -6.94 10.61 27.77
CA GLU A 309 -5.51 10.78 28.11
C GLU A 309 -4.54 10.23 27.06
N LEU A 310 -4.91 10.38 25.77
CA LEU A 310 -3.99 10.02 24.69
C LEU A 310 -2.77 10.92 24.72
N LYS A 311 -1.64 10.36 25.11
CA LYS A 311 -0.34 11.06 25.24
C LYS A 311 0.68 10.43 24.31
N PRO A 312 0.76 10.84 23.04
CA PRO A 312 1.81 10.41 22.12
C PRO A 312 3.13 11.12 22.48
N SER A 313 4.23 10.37 22.56
CA SER A 313 5.56 10.96 22.70
C SER A 313 6.02 11.68 21.43
N ARG A 314 5.41 11.35 20.28
CA ARG A 314 5.70 11.92 18.96
C ARG A 314 4.46 11.82 18.08
N GLY A 315 4.16 12.89 17.33
CA GLY A 315 3.01 12.94 16.42
C GLY A 315 1.69 13.25 17.11
N GLU A 316 0.59 12.86 16.49
CA GLU A 316 -0.77 13.13 16.96
C GLU A 316 -1.56 11.83 17.03
N ALA A 317 -2.37 11.68 18.06
CA ALA A 317 -3.25 10.53 18.24
C ALA A 317 -4.68 11.01 18.46
N THR A 318 -5.64 10.41 17.76
CA THR A 318 -7.06 10.72 17.83
C THR A 318 -7.88 9.46 17.99
N PHE A 319 -8.94 9.52 18.78
CA PHE A 319 -9.90 8.44 18.93
C PHE A 319 -11.15 8.73 18.09
N ASN A 320 -11.47 7.84 17.16
CA ASN A 320 -12.73 7.88 16.42
C ASN A 320 -13.78 7.06 17.19
N ALA A 321 -14.75 7.73 17.79
CA ALA A 321 -15.78 7.10 18.60
C ALA A 321 -16.78 6.27 17.78
N PHE A 322 -16.92 6.54 16.48
CA PHE A 322 -17.80 5.78 15.59
C PHE A 322 -17.21 4.42 15.24
N ASP A 323 -15.95 4.41 14.76
CA ASP A 323 -15.26 3.19 14.36
C ASP A 323 -14.58 2.46 15.53
N LYS A 324 -14.58 3.07 16.73
CA LYS A 324 -13.87 2.57 17.92
C LYS A 324 -12.38 2.31 17.66
N VAL A 325 -11.72 3.25 17.00
CA VAL A 325 -10.33 3.15 16.58
C VAL A 325 -9.54 4.35 17.08
N VAL A 326 -8.36 4.11 17.64
CA VAL A 326 -7.34 5.14 17.82
C VAL A 326 -6.43 5.15 16.61
N GLU A 327 -6.29 6.29 15.96
CA GLU A 327 -5.35 6.54 14.89
C GLU A 327 -4.23 7.45 15.41
N TRP A 328 -2.98 6.95 15.34
CA TRP A 328 -1.79 7.68 15.75
C TRP A 328 -0.88 7.91 14.56
N LYS A 329 -0.78 9.17 14.10
CA LYS A 329 0.06 9.61 12.98
C LYS A 329 1.41 10.09 13.47
N VAL A 330 2.49 9.46 12.97
CA VAL A 330 3.85 9.78 13.37
C VAL A 330 4.57 10.47 12.21
N PRO A 331 5.02 11.74 12.40
CA PRO A 331 5.73 12.47 11.36
C PRO A 331 7.11 11.85 11.10
N THR A 332 7.46 11.73 9.82
CA THR A 332 8.72 11.14 9.36
C THR A 332 9.64 12.17 8.66
N LYS A 333 9.17 13.39 8.45
CA LYS A 333 9.88 14.43 7.65
C LYS A 333 10.72 15.43 8.43
N ASP A 334 10.56 15.46 9.75
CA ASP A 334 11.29 16.45 10.56
C ASP A 334 12.68 15.94 10.90
N GLY A 335 13.71 16.30 10.16
CA GLY A 335 15.16 16.24 10.38
C GLY A 335 15.77 15.53 11.62
N ALA A 336 14.93 15.15 12.57
CA ALA A 336 15.27 14.29 13.69
C ALA A 336 15.41 12.85 13.19
N SER A 337 16.46 12.18 13.63
CA SER A 337 16.74 10.77 13.33
C SER A 337 15.44 9.95 13.30
N ILE A 338 15.07 9.44 12.11
CA ILE A 338 13.87 8.62 11.91
C ILE A 338 13.97 7.30 12.70
N ASN A 339 15.18 6.92 13.10
CA ASN A 339 15.43 5.76 13.96
C ASN A 339 15.04 6.05 15.41
N GLY A 340 14.48 5.05 16.06
CA GLY A 340 14.17 5.13 17.49
C GLY A 340 12.78 4.61 17.83
N THR A 341 12.40 4.87 19.06
CA THR A 341 11.11 4.44 19.60
C THR A 341 10.21 5.64 19.89
N ALA A 342 8.93 5.47 19.62
CA ALA A 342 7.89 6.39 20.06
C ALA A 342 6.86 5.60 20.87
N THR A 343 6.25 6.24 21.87
CA THR A 343 5.24 5.63 22.74
C THR A 343 3.96 6.43 22.69
N LEU A 344 2.84 5.73 22.80
CA LEU A 344 1.50 6.29 22.98
C LEU A 344 0.89 5.62 24.19
N THR A 345 0.45 6.39 25.17
CA THR A 345 -0.35 5.93 26.31
C THR A 345 -1.77 6.46 26.23
N GLY A 346 -2.71 5.73 26.82
CA GLY A 346 -4.08 6.16 26.88
C GLY A 346 -4.88 5.34 27.88
N THR A 347 -6.03 5.88 28.32
CA THR A 347 -6.94 5.26 29.28
C THR A 347 -8.26 4.95 28.59
N VAL A 348 -8.73 3.73 28.75
CA VAL A 348 -9.97 3.21 28.15
C VAL A 348 -11.10 3.29 29.15
N SER A 349 -12.25 3.82 28.72
CA SER A 349 -13.47 3.87 29.51
C SER A 349 -14.54 2.96 28.90
N GLY A 350 -15.08 2.06 29.71
CA GLY A 350 -16.17 1.15 29.34
C GLY A 350 -17.55 1.77 29.41
N PRO A 351 -18.61 0.97 29.22
CA PRO A 351 -19.98 1.41 29.37
C PRO A 351 -20.27 1.90 30.81
N PHE A 352 -21.12 2.88 30.91
CA PHE A 352 -21.56 3.39 32.19
C PHE A 352 -22.45 2.31 32.87
N HIS A 353 -22.03 1.79 34.00
CA HIS A 353 -22.90 0.99 34.87
C HIS A 353 -23.50 1.89 35.94
N PRO A 354 -24.77 2.29 35.79
CA PRO A 354 -25.42 3.21 36.74
C PRO A 354 -25.53 2.63 38.15
N VAL A 355 -25.26 1.34 38.33
CA VAL A 355 -25.37 0.64 39.62
C VAL A 355 -24.16 0.91 40.53
N ASP A 356 -23.00 1.23 39.94
CA ASP A 356 -21.78 1.46 40.75
C ASP A 356 -21.72 2.86 41.40
N ASP A 357 -22.44 3.87 40.80
CA ASP A 357 -22.48 5.21 41.36
C ASP A 357 -23.65 5.40 42.37
N LEU A 358 -24.69 4.54 42.28
CA LEU A 358 -25.80 4.57 43.21
C LEU A 358 -25.48 3.92 44.57
N ASP A 359 -24.52 3.01 44.60
CA ASP A 359 -24.14 2.32 45.84
C ASP A 359 -23.32 3.21 46.77
N GLU A 360 -22.55 4.18 46.29
CA GLU A 360 -21.83 5.14 47.13
C GLU A 360 -22.75 6.28 47.61
N GLU A 361 -23.65 6.81 46.79
CA GLU A 361 -24.59 7.87 47.21
C GLU A 361 -25.73 7.31 48.04
N THR A 362 -26.25 6.10 47.76
CA THR A 362 -27.33 5.49 48.54
C THR A 362 -26.85 5.02 49.90
N GLN A 363 -25.64 4.48 50.00
CA GLN A 363 -25.04 4.10 51.27
C GLN A 363 -24.70 5.31 52.13
N ALA A 364 -24.25 6.42 51.51
CA ALA A 364 -24.05 7.68 52.23
C ALA A 364 -25.37 8.31 52.67
N ALA A 365 -26.46 8.17 51.89
CA ALA A 365 -27.78 8.70 52.22
C ALA A 365 -28.52 7.83 53.26
N GLU A 366 -28.35 6.50 53.21
CA GLU A 366 -28.95 5.61 54.23
C GLU A 366 -28.20 5.68 55.56
N THR A 367 -26.86 5.75 55.59
CA THR A 367 -26.11 6.00 56.81
C THR A 367 -26.42 7.37 57.39
N GLY A 368 -26.60 8.40 56.58
CA GLY A 368 -27.02 9.72 57.04
C GLY A 368 -28.45 9.77 57.62
N LYS A 369 -29.41 8.99 57.11
CA LYS A 369 -30.76 8.88 57.63
C LYS A 369 -30.84 8.02 58.88
N LEU A 370 -30.11 6.94 58.99
CA LEU A 370 -30.05 6.11 60.18
C LEU A 370 -29.43 6.85 61.37
N ASN A 371 -28.38 7.63 61.14
CA ASN A 371 -27.78 8.44 62.23
C ASN A 371 -28.69 9.60 62.68
N SER A 372 -29.61 10.09 61.86
CA SER A 372 -30.55 11.15 62.25
C SER A 372 -31.76 10.64 63.06
N MET A 373 -32.14 9.35 62.92
CA MET A 373 -33.23 8.73 63.70
C MET A 373 -32.75 8.01 64.99
N ALA A 374 -31.47 7.66 65.06
CA ALA A 374 -30.91 6.99 66.25
C ALA A 374 -30.62 7.95 67.44
N GLY A 375 -30.69 9.26 67.20
CA GLY A 375 -30.40 10.27 68.24
C GLY A 375 -31.52 10.52 69.23
N TYR A 376 -32.69 9.82 69.16
CA TYR A 376 -33.82 10.10 70.02
C TYR A 376 -34.15 9.05 71.13
N TYR A 377 -33.53 7.87 71.08
CA TYR A 377 -33.65 6.85 72.09
C TYR A 377 -32.41 6.01 72.23
N ASN A 378 -31.61 6.19 73.22
CA ASN A 378 -30.74 5.41 74.06
C ASN A 378 -29.34 6.00 74.20
N GLU A 379 -29.09 6.57 75.32
CA GLU A 379 -27.85 6.50 76.06
C GLU A 379 -27.62 5.06 76.53
N GLU A 380 -26.38 4.56 76.33
CA GLU A 380 -25.87 3.27 76.69
C GLU A 380 -26.01 2.15 75.66
N VAL A 381 -25.07 2.10 74.75
CA VAL A 381 -24.11 0.99 74.55
C VAL A 381 -22.98 1.52 73.72
N VAL A 382 -21.95 1.91 74.36
CA VAL A 382 -20.69 2.31 73.76
C VAL A 382 -19.79 1.08 73.61
N ALA A 383 -19.01 1.20 72.59
CA ALA A 383 -17.75 0.49 72.34
C ALA A 383 -17.88 -0.90 71.70
N ASN A 384 -17.61 -0.88 70.50
CA ASN A 384 -16.71 -1.66 69.64
C ASN A 384 -17.36 -2.00 68.33
N GLN A 385 -16.96 -1.27 67.32
CA GLN A 385 -16.54 -1.85 66.04
C GLN A 385 -16.38 -0.72 65.01
N SER A 386 -15.29 -0.03 65.13
CA SER A 386 -14.65 0.59 63.95
C SER A 386 -13.95 -0.51 63.14
N ALA A 387 -14.74 -1.38 62.54
CA ALA A 387 -14.24 -2.24 61.47
C ALA A 387 -14.35 -1.40 60.19
N GLY A 388 -13.22 -0.89 59.73
CA GLY A 388 -13.13 -0.32 58.40
C GLY A 388 -13.67 -1.33 57.38
N HIS A 389 -14.71 -0.90 56.66
CA HIS A 389 -15.17 -1.67 55.53
C HIS A 389 -14.11 -1.52 54.46
N GLU A 390 -13.14 -2.47 54.44
CA GLU A 390 -12.30 -2.68 53.28
C GLU A 390 -13.23 -3.07 52.14
N PRO A 391 -13.09 -2.42 50.95
CA PRO A 391 -13.90 -2.79 49.78
C PRO A 391 -13.67 -4.28 49.53
N SER A 392 -14.75 -5.04 49.42
CA SER A 392 -14.70 -6.49 49.30
C SER A 392 -13.74 -6.86 48.11
N PRO A 393 -12.72 -7.69 48.33
CA PRO A 393 -11.69 -8.00 47.35
C PRO A 393 -12.27 -8.60 46.05
N ASN A 394 -13.49 -9.12 46.11
CA ASN A 394 -14.20 -9.67 44.95
C ASN A 394 -14.74 -8.60 43.97
N GLY A 395 -15.07 -7.39 44.41
CA GLY A 395 -15.58 -6.31 43.51
C GLY A 395 -14.47 -5.69 42.66
N SER A 396 -13.33 -5.41 43.28
CA SER A 396 -12.18 -4.84 42.57
C SER A 396 -11.60 -5.81 41.50
N VAL A 397 -11.55 -7.10 41.80
CA VAL A 397 -11.06 -8.14 40.85
C VAL A 397 -12.01 -8.27 39.65
N LYS A 398 -13.34 -8.25 39.86
CA LYS A 398 -14.32 -8.28 38.76
C LYS A 398 -14.22 -7.04 37.87
N ARG A 399 -14.04 -5.85 38.44
CA ARG A 399 -13.86 -4.59 37.71
C ARG A 399 -12.57 -4.61 36.89
N MET A 400 -11.46 -5.07 37.44
CA MET A 400 -10.20 -5.25 36.70
C MET A 400 -10.35 -6.23 35.52
N GLN A 401 -11.08 -7.33 35.70
CA GLN A 401 -11.33 -8.29 34.63
C GLN A 401 -12.21 -7.69 33.53
N ALA A 402 -13.25 -6.93 33.88
CA ALA A 402 -14.09 -6.23 32.93
C ALA A 402 -13.29 -5.20 32.13
N ASN A 403 -12.46 -4.41 32.79
CA ASN A 403 -11.61 -3.42 32.14
C ASN A 403 -10.56 -4.08 31.22
N LYS A 404 -10.00 -5.22 31.62
CA LYS A 404 -9.07 -5.99 30.80
C LYS A 404 -9.74 -6.50 29.50
N ALA A 405 -11.03 -6.83 29.54
CA ALA A 405 -11.78 -7.24 28.36
C ALA A 405 -12.00 -6.11 27.34
N LEU A 406 -11.92 -4.83 27.78
CA LEU A 406 -12.00 -3.65 26.92
C LEU A 406 -10.68 -3.33 26.21
N MET A 407 -9.59 -3.99 26.55
CA MET A 407 -8.30 -3.75 25.91
C MET A 407 -8.30 -4.17 24.45
N PRO A 408 -7.55 -3.47 23.59
CA PRO A 408 -7.45 -3.81 22.18
C PRO A 408 -6.80 -5.18 21.98
N ARG A 409 -7.35 -5.97 21.05
CA ARG A 409 -6.88 -7.33 20.74
C ARG A 409 -5.84 -7.38 19.64
N SER A 410 -5.65 -6.30 18.93
CA SER A 410 -4.62 -6.17 17.90
C SER A 410 -4.19 -4.71 17.77
N ILE A 411 -3.04 -4.52 17.17
CA ILE A 411 -2.51 -3.23 16.80
C ILE A 411 -1.82 -3.37 15.46
N SER A 412 -1.97 -2.40 14.59
CA SER A 412 -1.32 -2.40 13.29
C SER A 412 -0.58 -1.08 13.02
N VAL A 413 0.49 -1.17 12.23
CA VAL A 413 1.21 -0.01 11.72
C VAL A 413 1.29 -0.07 10.21
N SER A 414 0.83 0.99 9.55
CA SER A 414 0.94 1.19 8.12
C SER A 414 2.02 2.23 7.80
N PHE A 415 2.68 2.07 6.65
CA PHE A 415 3.74 2.96 6.20
C PHE A 415 3.98 2.84 4.70
N ASN A 416 4.65 3.82 4.13
CA ASN A 416 5.18 3.78 2.77
C ASN A 416 6.70 3.93 2.80
N VAL A 417 7.40 3.22 1.90
CA VAL A 417 8.85 3.36 1.73
C VAL A 417 9.18 3.59 0.28
N LYS A 418 9.81 4.71 -0.02
CA LYS A 418 10.36 4.99 -1.35
C LYS A 418 11.79 4.49 -1.44
N GLY A 419 12.16 3.89 -2.56
CA GLY A 419 13.52 3.44 -2.84
C GLY A 419 13.88 2.06 -2.29
N TRP A 420 12.91 1.33 -1.71
CA TRP A 420 13.11 -0.01 -1.18
C TRP A 420 11.85 -0.86 -1.33
N ILE A 421 12.04 -2.18 -1.51
CA ILE A 421 10.97 -3.18 -1.52
C ILE A 421 11.37 -4.43 -0.73
N PRO A 422 10.42 -5.11 -0.06
CA PRO A 422 10.66 -6.26 0.82
C PRO A 422 11.28 -7.47 0.11
N SER A 423 10.85 -7.77 -1.10
CA SER A 423 11.40 -8.90 -1.89
C SER A 423 12.86 -8.72 -2.25
N GLY A 424 13.36 -7.49 -2.29
CA GLY A 424 14.69 -7.15 -2.76
C GLY A 424 14.90 -7.35 -4.26
N ILE A 425 13.84 -7.56 -5.05
CA ILE A 425 13.93 -7.62 -6.52
C ILE A 425 14.45 -6.28 -7.05
N LYS A 426 15.34 -6.34 -8.04
CA LYS A 426 15.90 -5.15 -8.66
C LYS A 426 15.89 -5.29 -10.18
N VAL A 427 15.74 -4.17 -10.86
CA VAL A 427 15.99 -4.08 -12.29
C VAL A 427 17.50 -4.06 -12.51
N ASP A 428 18.02 -5.09 -13.18
CA ASP A 428 19.43 -5.19 -13.55
C ASP A 428 19.68 -4.37 -14.83
N SER A 429 18.86 -4.61 -15.86
CA SER A 429 18.96 -3.89 -17.11
C SER A 429 17.63 -3.78 -17.85
N LEU A 430 17.51 -2.74 -18.66
CA LEU A 430 16.42 -2.55 -19.63
C LEU A 430 17.06 -2.24 -20.99
N VAL A 431 16.92 -3.14 -21.93
CA VAL A 431 17.56 -3.06 -23.26
C VAL A 431 16.48 -2.91 -24.33
N VAL A 432 16.72 -2.05 -25.31
CA VAL A 432 15.93 -1.95 -26.54
C VAL A 432 16.67 -2.74 -27.62
N ASP A 433 16.06 -3.80 -28.14
CA ASP A 433 16.61 -4.55 -29.28
C ASP A 433 16.33 -3.79 -30.57
N VAL A 434 17.31 -2.99 -30.99
CA VAL A 434 17.18 -2.13 -32.19
C VAL A 434 16.94 -2.96 -33.45
N LYS A 435 17.49 -4.18 -33.52
CA LYS A 435 17.35 -5.05 -34.71
C LYS A 435 15.92 -5.57 -34.89
N LYS A 436 15.23 -5.83 -33.79
CA LYS A 436 13.85 -6.32 -33.81
C LYS A 436 12.82 -5.19 -33.77
N SER A 437 13.23 -4.01 -33.35
CA SER A 437 12.37 -2.83 -33.26
C SER A 437 12.07 -2.25 -34.63
N LYS A 438 10.84 -1.75 -34.83
CA LYS A 438 10.41 -1.12 -36.10
C LYS A 438 10.01 0.32 -35.86
N GLY A 439 10.42 1.23 -36.76
CA GLY A 439 10.02 2.64 -36.72
C GLY A 439 10.59 3.46 -35.57
N LEU A 440 11.67 3.01 -34.94
CA LEU A 440 12.32 3.72 -33.83
C LEU A 440 13.14 4.94 -34.28
N GLY A 441 13.59 5.00 -35.51
CA GLY A 441 14.60 5.95 -35.96
C GLY A 441 16.02 5.52 -35.56
N ASP A 442 17.01 6.01 -36.30
CA ASP A 442 18.41 5.68 -36.04
C ASP A 442 18.93 6.36 -34.78
N GLY A 443 19.60 5.60 -33.92
CA GLY A 443 20.29 6.13 -32.75
C GLY A 443 19.43 6.54 -31.57
N VAL A 444 18.14 6.17 -31.54
CA VAL A 444 17.24 6.48 -30.41
C VAL A 444 17.72 5.84 -29.11
N ARG A 445 18.04 6.68 -28.13
CA ARG A 445 18.37 6.27 -26.75
C ARG A 445 17.29 6.81 -25.80
N PRO A 446 16.29 6.00 -25.45
CA PRO A 446 15.25 6.45 -24.54
C PRO A 446 15.80 6.75 -23.16
N TYR A 447 15.26 7.78 -22.51
CA TYR A 447 15.45 7.95 -21.08
C TYR A 447 14.87 6.74 -20.32
N LYS A 448 15.56 6.28 -19.28
CA LYS A 448 15.14 5.14 -18.49
C LYS A 448 15.10 5.50 -17.01
N GLY A 449 13.97 5.28 -16.37
CA GLY A 449 13.77 5.50 -14.95
C GLY A 449 13.28 4.23 -14.25
N VAL A 450 13.75 3.98 -13.03
CA VAL A 450 13.28 2.89 -12.19
C VAL A 450 12.88 3.45 -10.82
N LYS A 451 11.71 3.04 -10.31
CA LYS A 451 11.25 3.40 -8.97
C LYS A 451 10.88 2.13 -8.21
N TYR A 452 11.16 2.16 -6.92
CA TYR A 452 10.77 1.13 -5.96
C TYR A 452 9.89 1.76 -4.91
N LEU A 453 8.74 1.15 -4.63
CA LEU A 453 7.79 1.64 -3.65
C LEU A 453 7.23 0.47 -2.84
N THR A 454 7.34 0.56 -1.53
CA THR A 454 6.62 -0.32 -0.61
C THR A 454 5.44 0.41 -0.03
N VAL A 455 4.29 -0.24 -0.02
CA VAL A 455 3.05 0.24 0.60
C VAL A 455 2.56 -0.83 1.56
N SER A 456 2.17 -0.46 2.76
CA SER A 456 1.56 -1.40 3.71
C SER A 456 0.13 -0.98 4.01
N ARG A 457 -0.83 -1.38 3.17
CA ARG A 457 -2.25 -0.99 3.33
C ARG A 457 -2.88 -1.60 4.59
N GLN A 458 -2.68 -2.88 4.82
CA GLN A 458 -3.12 -3.60 6.04
C GLN A 458 -2.04 -3.56 7.13
N GLY A 459 -0.83 -3.13 6.79
CA GLY A 459 0.25 -2.89 7.68
C GLY A 459 0.92 -4.14 8.26
N VAL A 460 1.67 -3.87 9.31
CA VAL A 460 2.25 -4.88 10.18
C VAL A 460 1.35 -4.97 11.40
N GLU A 461 0.60 -6.07 11.50
CA GLU A 461 -0.33 -6.34 12.60
C GLU A 461 0.36 -7.16 13.69
N ARG A 462 0.13 -6.79 14.94
CA ARG A 462 0.44 -7.61 16.09
C ARG A 462 -0.83 -7.98 16.84
N ARG A 463 -1.06 -9.26 17.01
CA ARG A 463 -2.17 -9.79 17.80
C ARG A 463 -1.80 -9.84 19.27
N MET A 464 -2.80 -9.67 20.13
CA MET A 464 -2.70 -9.77 21.56
C MET A 464 -3.45 -11.03 22.02
N GLU A 465 -3.15 -11.47 23.23
CA GLU A 465 -3.87 -12.60 23.82
C GLU A 465 -5.31 -12.25 24.16
#